data_6509a0b05a14176fcb5022b642a3357e
#
_entry.id   6509a0b05a14176fcb5022b642a3357e
#
_cell.length_a   1.000
_cell.length_b   1.000
_cell.length_c   1.000
_cell.angle_alpha   90.00
_cell.angle_beta   90.00
_cell.angle_gamma   90.00
#
_symmetry.space_group_name_H-M   'P 1'
#
loop_
_entity.id
_entity.type
_entity.pdbx_description
1 polymer ?
#
loop_
_entity_poly.entity_id
_entity_poly.type
_entity_poly.pdbx_seq_one_letter_code
_entity_poly.pdbx_strand_id
1 'polypeptide(L)'
;MKKIGYLTLTALLLVLSACSPRQPEPQVEGHYTYEHAFDYSMDGNHFDVNETGSMDFYADGTALDSARQVYSVTLPDSSTVTWVYNYISPSRWHREGDTLFFAGIKDSFRMEVTEGEEGLELAQKIIDRYSGGIDYEYKFHIDTLTAERLQWSFTYRDGHRDTWEFYRKQNK
;
A
#
# COMPACT_ATOMS: atom_id res chain seq x y z
N MET A 1 13.75 -22.54 -62.09
CA MET A 1 12.93 -21.46 -61.56
C MET A 1 12.05 -21.92 -60.39
N LYS A 2 12.59 -22.34 -59.20
CA LYS A 2 11.80 -22.80 -58.00
C LYS A 2 12.35 -22.35 -56.67
N LYS A 3 13.18 -21.33 -56.58
CA LYS A 3 13.83 -20.87 -55.33
C LYS A 3 13.35 -19.51 -54.81
N ILE A 4 12.47 -18.78 -55.53
CA ILE A 4 12.01 -17.43 -55.17
C ILE A 4 10.79 -17.45 -54.24
N GLY A 5 9.99 -18.55 -54.22
CA GLY A 5 8.79 -18.62 -53.43
C GLY A 5 8.95 -18.79 -51.89
N TYR A 6 10.08 -19.27 -51.43
CA TYR A 6 10.30 -19.51 -49.98
C TYR A 6 10.80 -18.26 -49.21
N LEU A 7 11.50 -17.34 -49.90
CA LEU A 7 12.00 -16.13 -49.27
C LEU A 7 10.89 -15.11 -49.00
N THR A 8 9.86 -15.07 -49.84
CA THR A 8 8.72 -14.15 -49.66
C THR A 8 7.76 -14.62 -48.55
N LEU A 9 7.63 -15.93 -48.34
CA LEU A 9 6.78 -16.47 -47.28
C LEU A 9 7.39 -16.27 -45.89
N THR A 10 8.71 -16.39 -45.78
CA THR A 10 9.43 -16.18 -44.50
C THR A 10 9.43 -14.71 -44.08
N ALA A 11 9.50 -13.79 -45.05
CA ALA A 11 9.42 -12.34 -44.76
C ALA A 11 8.02 -11.92 -44.30
N LEU A 12 6.95 -12.54 -44.83
CA LEU A 12 5.58 -12.25 -44.44
C LEU A 12 5.25 -12.74 -43.01
N LEU A 13 5.83 -13.86 -42.56
CA LEU A 13 5.66 -14.39 -41.20
C LEU A 13 6.37 -13.56 -40.15
N LEU A 14 7.51 -12.91 -40.50
CA LEU A 14 8.23 -12.04 -39.58
C LEU A 14 7.53 -10.68 -39.36
N VAL A 15 6.74 -10.20 -40.33
CA VAL A 15 5.99 -8.94 -40.20
C VAL A 15 4.74 -9.11 -39.32
N LEU A 16 4.14 -10.30 -39.30
CA LEU A 16 2.95 -10.59 -38.47
C LEU A 16 3.27 -10.74 -36.98
N SER A 17 4.50 -11.08 -36.61
CA SER A 17 4.92 -11.14 -35.20
C SER A 17 5.28 -9.77 -34.59
N ALA A 18 5.43 -8.73 -35.38
CA ALA A 18 5.78 -7.38 -34.90
C ALA A 18 4.56 -6.54 -34.49
N CYS A 19 3.33 -7.01 -34.73
CA CYS A 19 2.09 -6.29 -34.41
C CYS A 19 1.27 -6.95 -33.30
N SER A 20 1.90 -7.59 -32.32
CA SER A 20 1.17 -7.87 -31.09
C SER A 20 0.83 -6.54 -30.44
N PRO A 21 -0.45 -6.20 -30.21
CA PRO A 21 -0.81 -4.99 -29.50
C PRO A 21 -0.10 -5.04 -28.13
N ARG A 22 0.77 -4.04 -27.90
CA ARG A 22 1.43 -3.89 -26.60
C ARG A 22 0.32 -3.79 -25.58
N GLN A 23 0.20 -4.76 -24.70
CA GLN A 23 -0.75 -4.64 -23.60
C GLN A 23 -0.41 -3.34 -22.84
N PRO A 24 -1.41 -2.51 -22.54
CA PRO A 24 -1.16 -1.31 -21.77
C PRO A 24 -0.49 -1.71 -20.44
N GLU A 25 0.52 -0.97 -20.04
CA GLU A 25 1.18 -1.21 -18.75
C GLU A 25 0.13 -1.09 -17.64
N PRO A 26 0.15 -1.99 -16.65
CA PRO A 26 -0.76 -1.90 -15.53
C PRO A 26 -0.58 -0.54 -14.84
N GLN A 27 -1.69 0.12 -14.56
CA GLN A 27 -1.70 1.42 -13.89
C GLN A 27 -1.99 1.24 -12.40
N VAL A 28 -1.40 2.10 -11.59
CA VAL A 28 -1.60 2.10 -10.13
C VAL A 28 -2.99 2.61 -9.76
N GLU A 29 -3.55 3.53 -10.54
CA GLU A 29 -4.87 4.13 -10.28
C GLU A 29 -5.96 3.08 -10.10
N GLY A 30 -6.79 3.29 -9.08
CA GLY A 30 -7.92 2.40 -8.78
C GLY A 30 -8.23 2.30 -7.30
N HIS A 31 -9.25 1.52 -6.99
CA HIS A 31 -9.66 1.19 -5.64
C HIS A 31 -9.15 -0.20 -5.26
N TYR A 32 -8.46 -0.28 -4.12
CA TYR A 32 -7.90 -1.51 -3.59
C TYR A 32 -8.37 -1.76 -2.18
N THR A 33 -8.40 -3.03 -1.78
CA THR A 33 -8.54 -3.45 -0.38
C THR A 33 -7.30 -4.21 0.05
N TYR A 34 -6.98 -4.16 1.34
CA TYR A 34 -5.84 -4.86 1.91
C TYR A 34 -6.11 -5.33 3.34
N GLU A 35 -5.35 -6.33 3.73
CA GLU A 35 -5.20 -6.78 5.11
C GLU A 35 -3.70 -6.82 5.40
N HIS A 36 -3.28 -6.30 6.54
CA HIS A 36 -1.89 -6.26 6.94
C HIS A 36 -1.77 -6.53 8.44
N ALA A 37 -0.79 -7.34 8.83
CA ALA A 37 -0.49 -7.61 10.23
C ALA A 37 0.98 -7.32 10.47
N PHE A 38 1.27 -6.58 11.52
CA PHE A 38 2.63 -6.24 11.92
C PHE A 38 2.74 -6.15 13.44
N ASP A 39 3.96 -6.24 13.94
CA ASP A 39 4.26 -6.06 15.34
C ASP A 39 5.44 -5.11 15.57
N TYR A 40 5.49 -4.48 16.71
CA TYR A 40 6.60 -3.65 17.13
C TYR A 40 6.65 -3.51 18.64
N SER A 41 7.79 -3.03 19.17
CA SER A 41 7.93 -2.73 20.59
C SER A 41 8.25 -1.25 20.80
N MET A 42 7.60 -0.65 21.78
CA MET A 42 7.80 0.77 22.15
C MET A 42 7.57 0.96 23.65
N ASP A 43 8.50 1.63 24.30
CA ASP A 43 8.43 1.98 25.72
C ASP A 43 8.19 0.77 26.65
N GLY A 44 8.76 -0.39 26.29
CA GLY A 44 8.61 -1.66 27.03
C GLY A 44 7.32 -2.43 26.79
N ASN A 45 6.43 -1.90 25.94
CA ASN A 45 5.22 -2.59 25.52
C ASN A 45 5.44 -3.29 24.18
N HIS A 46 4.79 -4.43 23.96
CA HIS A 46 4.75 -5.12 22.69
C HIS A 46 3.38 -4.96 22.04
N PHE A 47 3.38 -4.52 20.78
CA PHE A 47 2.19 -4.18 20.00
C PHE A 47 2.01 -5.18 18.87
N ASP A 48 0.90 -5.90 18.86
CA ASP A 48 0.41 -6.68 17.73
C ASP A 48 -0.71 -5.90 17.06
N VAL A 49 -0.59 -5.64 15.76
CA VAL A 49 -1.54 -4.82 15.01
C VAL A 49 -2.08 -5.59 13.82
N ASN A 50 -3.41 -5.66 13.74
CA ASN A 50 -4.11 -6.16 12.56
C ASN A 50 -4.86 -5.00 11.90
N GLU A 51 -4.55 -4.75 10.65
CA GLU A 51 -5.10 -3.68 9.84
C GLU A 51 -5.91 -4.23 8.68
N THR A 52 -7.09 -3.66 8.47
CA THR A 52 -7.94 -3.94 7.30
C THR A 52 -8.38 -2.62 6.71
N GLY A 53 -8.13 -2.41 5.44
CA GLY A 53 -8.36 -1.11 4.84
C GLY A 53 -8.64 -1.10 3.36
N SER A 54 -8.75 0.12 2.85
CA SER A 54 -8.82 0.41 1.41
C SER A 54 -7.90 1.56 1.05
N MET A 55 -7.31 1.45 -0.12
CA MET A 55 -6.47 2.48 -0.72
C MET A 55 -7.05 2.87 -2.08
N ASP A 56 -7.37 4.14 -2.23
CA ASP A 56 -7.81 4.73 -3.48
C ASP A 56 -6.69 5.54 -4.10
N PHE A 57 -6.34 5.25 -5.36
CA PHE A 57 -5.41 6.04 -6.15
C PHE A 57 -6.15 6.76 -7.24
N TYR A 58 -6.12 8.08 -7.23
CA TYR A 58 -6.80 8.93 -8.21
C TYR A 58 -5.82 9.41 -9.30
N ALA A 59 -6.34 9.56 -10.51
CA ALA A 59 -5.54 10.00 -11.67
C ALA A 59 -4.99 11.44 -11.54
N ASP A 60 -5.49 12.22 -10.59
CA ASP A 60 -4.99 13.57 -10.29
C ASP A 60 -3.75 13.58 -9.38
N GLY A 61 -3.23 12.41 -9.03
CA GLY A 61 -2.09 12.26 -8.13
C GLY A 61 -2.44 12.37 -6.64
N THR A 62 -3.71 12.28 -6.29
CA THR A 62 -4.14 12.13 -4.89
C THR A 62 -4.40 10.67 -4.55
N ALA A 63 -4.28 10.31 -3.27
CA ALA A 63 -4.66 9.01 -2.74
C ALA A 63 -5.38 9.16 -1.41
N LEU A 64 -6.22 8.19 -1.10
CA LEU A 64 -6.93 8.10 0.17
C LEU A 64 -6.76 6.71 0.75
N ASP A 65 -6.11 6.63 1.91
CA ASP A 65 -6.03 5.44 2.72
C ASP A 65 -7.05 5.51 3.85
N SER A 66 -7.83 4.46 4.01
CA SER A 66 -8.85 4.36 5.06
C SER A 66 -8.79 2.97 5.67
N ALA A 67 -8.53 2.89 6.97
CA ALA A 67 -8.39 1.60 7.61
C ALA A 67 -8.95 1.55 9.03
N ARG A 68 -9.21 0.31 9.44
CA ARG A 68 -9.48 -0.11 10.81
C ARG A 68 -8.28 -0.90 11.31
N GLN A 69 -7.67 -0.45 12.40
CA GLN A 69 -6.56 -1.12 13.07
C GLN A 69 -7.02 -1.67 14.44
N VAL A 70 -6.78 -2.94 14.68
CA VAL A 70 -6.97 -3.59 15.96
C VAL A 70 -5.62 -3.77 16.63
N TYR A 71 -5.41 -3.09 17.74
CA TYR A 71 -4.22 -3.19 18.56
C TYR A 71 -4.45 -4.16 19.70
N SER A 72 -3.52 -5.10 19.89
CA SER A 72 -3.39 -5.94 21.08
C SER A 72 -2.02 -5.67 21.69
N VAL A 73 -1.98 -5.15 22.90
CA VAL A 73 -0.74 -4.67 23.51
C VAL A 73 -0.45 -5.40 24.81
N THR A 74 0.71 -6.06 24.83
CA THR A 74 1.23 -6.70 26.03
C THR A 74 2.07 -5.70 26.81
N LEU A 75 1.63 -5.39 28.01
CA LEU A 75 2.29 -4.49 28.96
C LEU A 75 3.46 -5.18 29.68
N PRO A 76 4.35 -4.45 30.37
CA PRO A 76 5.50 -5.02 31.09
C PRO A 76 5.11 -6.00 32.21
N ASP A 77 3.91 -5.91 32.78
CA ASP A 77 3.37 -6.82 33.78
C ASP A 77 2.70 -8.07 33.19
N SER A 78 2.82 -8.25 31.86
CA SER A 78 2.22 -9.33 31.07
C SER A 78 0.70 -9.25 30.95
N SER A 79 0.05 -8.18 31.38
CA SER A 79 -1.35 -7.92 31.05
C SER A 79 -1.51 -7.51 29.59
N THR A 80 -2.68 -7.69 29.01
CA THR A 80 -2.97 -7.33 27.62
C THR A 80 -4.14 -6.36 27.59
N VAL A 81 -3.98 -5.26 26.86
CA VAL A 81 -5.04 -4.31 26.55
C VAL A 81 -5.29 -4.27 25.04
N THR A 82 -6.54 -4.06 24.65
CA THR A 82 -6.93 -4.05 23.24
C THR A 82 -7.77 -2.81 22.95
N TRP A 83 -7.52 -2.19 21.80
CA TRP A 83 -8.37 -1.10 21.30
C TRP A 83 -8.42 -1.10 19.77
N VAL A 84 -9.33 -0.32 19.24
CA VAL A 84 -9.53 -0.19 17.78
C VAL A 84 -9.42 1.27 17.39
N TYR A 85 -8.63 1.51 16.35
CA TYR A 85 -8.62 2.77 15.61
C TYR A 85 -9.38 2.64 14.30
N ASN A 86 -10.06 3.72 13.91
CA ASN A 86 -10.32 4.02 12.52
C ASN A 86 -9.47 5.22 12.10
N TYR A 87 -8.88 5.17 10.91
CA TYR A 87 -8.15 6.32 10.39
C TYR A 87 -8.48 6.60 8.92
N ILE A 88 -8.23 7.85 8.53
CA ILE A 88 -8.28 8.33 7.15
C ILE A 88 -7.01 9.15 6.92
N SER A 89 -6.28 8.81 5.88
CA SER A 89 -5.00 9.43 5.52
C SER A 89 -4.98 9.86 4.05
N PRO A 90 -5.44 11.10 3.75
CA PRO A 90 -5.27 11.68 2.43
C PRO A 90 -3.79 11.96 2.15
N SER A 91 -3.35 11.67 0.93
CA SER A 91 -1.98 11.89 0.49
C SER A 91 -1.90 12.31 -0.98
N ARG A 92 -0.72 12.78 -1.38
CA ARG A 92 -0.33 12.90 -2.79
C ARG A 92 0.57 11.75 -3.14
N TRP A 93 0.45 11.26 -4.36
CA TRP A 93 1.31 10.19 -4.84
C TRP A 93 1.79 10.46 -6.26
N HIS A 94 2.93 9.87 -6.60
CA HIS A 94 3.40 9.73 -7.98
C HIS A 94 4.25 8.47 -8.10
N ARG A 95 4.47 8.03 -9.33
CA ARG A 95 5.28 6.85 -9.63
C ARG A 95 6.47 7.23 -10.51
N GLU A 96 7.65 6.71 -10.16
CA GLU A 96 8.86 6.76 -10.99
C GLU A 96 9.42 5.34 -11.14
N GLY A 97 9.26 4.74 -12.31
CA GLY A 97 9.63 3.33 -12.54
C GLY A 97 8.89 2.39 -11.59
N ASP A 98 9.63 1.65 -10.78
CA ASP A 98 9.09 0.73 -9.77
C ASP A 98 9.03 1.35 -8.37
N THR A 99 9.06 2.67 -8.26
CA THR A 99 8.95 3.38 -6.98
C THR A 99 7.68 4.20 -6.92
N LEU A 100 6.92 4.03 -5.84
CA LEU A 100 5.81 4.88 -5.44
C LEU A 100 6.27 5.86 -4.37
N PHE A 101 5.95 7.13 -4.57
CA PHE A 101 6.21 8.21 -3.64
C PHE A 101 4.89 8.69 -3.04
N PHE A 102 4.86 8.83 -1.72
CA PHE A 102 3.70 9.35 -0.98
C PHE A 102 4.12 10.51 -0.11
N ALA A 103 3.37 11.60 -0.20
CA ALA A 103 3.49 12.73 0.70
C ALA A 103 2.13 12.97 1.36
N GLY A 104 2.08 12.95 2.68
CA GLY A 104 0.87 13.27 3.44
C GLY A 104 0.41 14.69 3.17
N ILE A 105 -0.91 14.91 3.16
CA ILE A 105 -1.48 16.24 3.08
C ILE A 105 -1.57 16.78 4.51
N LYS A 106 -0.89 17.89 4.79
CA LYS A 106 -0.85 18.51 6.11
C LYS A 106 -2.25 18.73 6.68
N ASP A 107 -2.42 18.44 7.97
CA ASP A 107 -3.66 18.63 8.72
C ASP A 107 -4.87 17.82 8.20
N SER A 108 -4.66 16.85 7.30
CA SER A 108 -5.74 16.03 6.73
C SER A 108 -5.88 14.66 7.38
N PHE A 109 -4.83 14.14 8.02
CA PHE A 109 -4.88 12.87 8.74
C PHE A 109 -5.91 12.93 9.88
N ARG A 110 -6.74 11.90 9.98
CA ARG A 110 -7.72 11.72 11.04
C ARG A 110 -7.60 10.31 11.58
N MET A 111 -7.56 10.19 12.89
CA MET A 111 -7.52 8.91 13.60
C MET A 111 -8.35 9.04 14.86
N GLU A 112 -9.19 8.05 15.13
CA GLU A 112 -10.07 8.02 16.29
C GLU A 112 -10.12 6.63 16.91
N VAL A 113 -10.18 6.57 18.24
CA VAL A 113 -10.47 5.31 18.97
C VAL A 113 -11.97 5.06 18.89
N THR A 114 -12.33 3.87 18.41
CA THR A 114 -13.75 3.47 18.28
C THR A 114 -14.17 2.41 19.29
N GLU A 115 -13.21 1.65 19.83
CA GLU A 115 -13.45 0.59 20.82
C GLU A 115 -12.24 0.48 21.78
N GLY A 116 -12.45 0.03 23.03
CA GLY A 116 -11.38 -0.32 23.96
C GLY A 116 -11.03 0.75 24.99
N GLU A 117 -11.92 1.02 25.94
CA GLU A 117 -11.73 2.05 26.99
C GLU A 117 -10.48 1.83 27.85
N GLU A 118 -10.09 0.57 28.13
CA GLU A 118 -8.94 0.22 28.97
C GLU A 118 -7.59 0.64 28.34
N GLY A 119 -7.52 0.70 27.01
CA GLY A 119 -6.33 1.11 26.27
C GLY A 119 -6.27 2.61 25.95
N LEU A 120 -7.26 3.40 26.34
CA LEU A 120 -7.48 4.76 25.83
C LEU A 120 -6.29 5.72 26.06
N GLU A 121 -5.65 5.67 27.22
CA GLU A 121 -4.49 6.55 27.51
C GLU A 121 -3.31 6.24 26.57
N LEU A 122 -3.00 4.96 26.37
CA LEU A 122 -1.92 4.54 25.46
C LEU A 122 -2.29 4.80 24.00
N ALA A 123 -3.55 4.56 23.65
CA ALA A 123 -4.10 4.88 22.33
C ALA A 123 -3.95 6.38 22.01
N GLN A 124 -4.27 7.26 22.97
CA GLN A 124 -4.15 8.71 22.77
C GLN A 124 -2.70 9.14 22.54
N LYS A 125 -1.72 8.54 23.23
CA LYS A 125 -0.28 8.83 22.98
C LYS A 125 0.13 8.49 21.56
N ILE A 126 -0.42 7.43 20.98
CA ILE A 126 -0.16 7.06 19.57
C ILE A 126 -0.81 8.08 18.63
N ILE A 127 -2.07 8.47 18.86
CA ILE A 127 -2.76 9.50 18.07
C ILE A 127 -1.97 10.81 18.09
N ASP A 128 -1.55 11.27 19.27
CA ASP A 128 -0.81 12.52 19.43
C ASP A 128 0.53 12.51 18.68
N ARG A 129 1.19 11.34 18.61
CA ARG A 129 2.41 11.15 17.83
C ARG A 129 2.18 11.30 16.31
N TYR A 130 1.06 10.79 15.81
CA TYR A 130 0.72 10.85 14.38
C TYR A 130 0.02 12.15 13.98
N SER A 131 -0.72 12.80 14.88
CA SER A 131 -1.46 14.04 14.56
C SER A 131 -0.59 15.26 14.29
N GLY A 132 0.71 15.21 14.62
CA GLY A 132 1.68 16.27 14.29
C GLY A 132 1.93 16.50 12.79
N GLY A 133 1.26 15.74 11.95
CA GLY A 133 1.36 15.81 10.49
C GLY A 133 2.57 15.06 9.96
N ILE A 134 2.32 14.23 8.98
CA ILE A 134 3.40 13.55 8.25
C ILE A 134 3.92 14.55 7.21
N ASP A 135 5.00 15.24 7.55
CA ASP A 135 5.64 16.24 6.67
C ASP A 135 6.84 15.64 5.92
N TYR A 136 6.77 14.33 5.60
CA TYR A 136 7.83 13.65 4.87
C TYR A 136 7.26 12.73 3.79
N GLU A 137 8.07 12.50 2.77
CA GLU A 137 7.78 11.62 1.67
C GLU A 137 8.21 10.19 1.99
N TYR A 138 7.28 9.26 1.85
CA TYR A 138 7.56 7.83 1.90
C TYR A 138 7.84 7.30 0.50
N LYS A 139 8.72 6.31 0.42
CA LYS A 139 9.10 5.63 -0.83
C LYS A 139 8.86 4.13 -0.67
N PHE A 140 8.01 3.60 -1.52
CA PHE A 140 7.71 2.17 -1.57
C PHE A 140 8.19 1.59 -2.89
N HIS A 141 8.81 0.43 -2.84
CA HIS A 141 9.16 -0.30 -4.05
C HIS A 141 7.98 -1.16 -4.50
N ILE A 142 7.59 -1.05 -5.77
CA ILE A 142 6.56 -1.90 -6.38
C ILE A 142 7.19 -3.27 -6.68
N ASP A 143 6.77 -4.30 -5.95
CA ASP A 143 7.20 -5.67 -6.17
C ASP A 143 6.37 -6.36 -7.24
N THR A 144 5.08 -6.03 -7.30
CA THR A 144 4.13 -6.56 -8.28
C THR A 144 3.08 -5.52 -8.62
N LEU A 145 2.79 -5.35 -9.91
CA LEU A 145 1.66 -4.56 -10.39
C LEU A 145 0.98 -5.28 -11.54
N THR A 146 -0.27 -5.67 -11.34
CA THR A 146 -1.12 -6.33 -12.34
C THR A 146 -2.47 -5.61 -12.44
N ALA A 147 -3.36 -6.09 -13.31
CA ALA A 147 -4.74 -5.59 -13.38
C ALA A 147 -5.53 -5.81 -12.08
N GLU A 148 -5.14 -6.80 -11.27
CA GLU A 148 -5.90 -7.25 -10.09
C GLU A 148 -5.18 -6.99 -8.77
N ARG A 149 -3.86 -6.82 -8.79
CA ARG A 149 -3.04 -6.77 -7.58
C ARG A 149 -1.91 -5.74 -7.69
N LEU A 150 -1.71 -5.00 -6.61
CA LEU A 150 -0.54 -4.20 -6.35
C LEU A 150 0.13 -4.77 -5.09
N GLN A 151 1.43 -4.99 -5.15
CA GLN A 151 2.25 -5.33 -4.00
C GLN A 151 3.41 -4.36 -3.94
N TRP A 152 3.64 -3.78 -2.79
CA TRP A 152 4.80 -2.95 -2.54
C TRP A 152 5.50 -3.33 -1.24
N SER A 153 6.72 -2.85 -1.09
CA SER A 153 7.50 -3.03 0.12
C SER A 153 8.18 -1.74 0.54
N PHE A 154 8.42 -1.64 1.84
CA PHE A 154 9.21 -0.60 2.47
C PHE A 154 10.40 -1.24 3.17
N THR A 155 11.59 -0.66 2.99
CA THR A 155 12.80 -1.11 3.68
C THR A 155 13.21 -0.08 4.72
N TYR A 156 13.21 -0.49 5.97
CA TYR A 156 13.63 0.32 7.11
C TYR A 156 15.16 0.51 7.14
N ARG A 157 15.64 1.46 7.95
CA ARG A 157 17.08 1.75 8.07
C ARG A 157 17.90 0.59 8.61
N ASP A 158 17.30 -0.29 9.41
CA ASP A 158 17.92 -1.50 9.95
C ASP A 158 17.97 -2.67 8.95
N GLY A 159 17.41 -2.48 7.75
CA GLY A 159 17.34 -3.49 6.70
C GLY A 159 16.10 -4.37 6.78
N HIS A 160 15.24 -4.23 7.80
CA HIS A 160 13.95 -4.90 7.83
C HIS A 160 13.09 -4.44 6.64
N ARG A 161 12.40 -5.38 6.01
CA ARG A 161 11.51 -5.12 4.87
C ARG A 161 10.10 -5.55 5.23
N ASP A 162 9.19 -4.63 5.12
CA ASP A 162 7.77 -4.88 5.27
C ASP A 162 7.07 -4.84 3.91
N THR A 163 6.01 -5.62 3.73
CA THR A 163 5.36 -5.82 2.44
C THR A 163 3.85 -5.77 2.61
N TRP A 164 3.18 -5.00 1.76
CA TRP A 164 1.73 -4.90 1.70
C TRP A 164 1.21 -5.45 0.38
N GLU A 165 0.11 -6.18 0.46
CA GLU A 165 -0.62 -6.70 -0.70
C GLU A 165 -1.99 -6.03 -0.81
N PHE A 166 -2.29 -5.51 -1.98
CA PHE A 166 -3.50 -4.78 -2.29
C PHE A 166 -4.23 -5.47 -3.44
N TYR A 167 -5.51 -5.71 -3.26
CA TYR A 167 -6.35 -6.37 -4.25
C TYR A 167 -7.33 -5.37 -4.85
N ARG A 168 -7.28 -5.20 -6.17
CA ARG A 168 -8.14 -4.27 -6.90
C ARG A 168 -9.58 -4.72 -6.82
N LYS A 169 -10.47 -3.84 -6.38
CA LYS A 169 -11.90 -4.09 -6.36
C LYS A 169 -12.45 -3.96 -7.78
N GLN A 170 -12.99 -5.04 -8.30
CA GLN A 170 -13.68 -5.02 -9.60
C GLN A 170 -15.01 -4.29 -9.44
N ASN A 171 -15.24 -3.25 -10.21
CA ASN A 171 -16.56 -2.64 -10.33
C ASN A 171 -17.49 -3.66 -11.00
N LYS A 172 -18.47 -4.16 -10.24
CA LYS A 172 -19.54 -5.00 -10.78
C LYS A 172 -20.56 -4.16 -11.51
#